data_f4fa343e69a004d1a0bfee94cf8fe817
#
_entry.id   f4fa343e69a004d1a0bfee94cf8fe817
#
_cell.length_a   1.000
_cell.length_b   1.000
_cell.length_c   1.000
_cell.angle_alpha   90.00
_cell.angle_beta   90.00
_cell.angle_gamma   90.00
#
_symmetry.space_group_name_H-M   'P 1'
#
loop_
_entity.id
_entity.type
_entity.pdbx_description
1 polymer ?
#
loop_
_entity_poly.entity_id
_entity_poly.type
_entity_poly.pdbx_seq_one_letter_code
_entity_poly.pdbx_strand_id
1 'polypeptide(L)'
;LTGFQELCEISETDPFYFLLVTHVTQGLFHERDQDFIKLNGRFVSPHSLISLPENIAFQLMGAAMEKNQDKAVLEDWELALGDLTARTQESRKLVKSVARITDKEMVDILPIHPYAALLLKHISSAFDSNQRSMFDFIKNDRGDEIKGFQWFIDNFGPEDDNPLLSVDMLWEFF
;
A
#
# COMPACT_ATOMS: atom_id res chain seq x y z
N LEU A 1 10.83 15.37 -25.87
CA LEU A 1 10.82 14.18 -26.76
C LEU A 1 12.13 14.01 -27.51
N THR A 2 12.76 15.12 -27.98
CA THR A 2 14.01 15.08 -28.78
C THR A 2 15.15 14.34 -28.08
N GLY A 3 15.37 14.56 -26.78
CA GLY A 3 16.44 13.89 -26.03
C GLY A 3 16.26 12.37 -25.90
N PHE A 4 15.02 11.88 -25.82
CA PHE A 4 14.76 10.43 -25.83
C PHE A 4 14.97 9.81 -27.21
N GLN A 5 14.73 10.55 -28.28
CA GLN A 5 15.00 10.10 -29.63
C GLN A 5 16.51 9.96 -29.85
N GLU A 6 17.31 10.93 -29.42
CA GLU A 6 18.77 10.87 -29.46
C GLU A 6 19.33 9.70 -28.66
N LEU A 7 18.80 9.42 -27.46
CA LEU A 7 19.19 8.24 -26.67
C LEU A 7 18.88 6.92 -27.38
N CYS A 8 17.73 6.80 -28.05
CA CYS A 8 17.39 5.62 -28.82
C CYS A 8 18.37 5.44 -30.00
N GLU A 9 18.72 6.51 -30.70
CA GLU A 9 19.69 6.48 -31.82
C GLU A 9 21.10 6.09 -31.37
N ILE A 10 21.55 6.59 -30.22
CA ILE A 10 22.85 6.20 -29.63
C ILE A 10 22.83 4.72 -29.23
N SER A 11 21.72 4.18 -28.70
CA SER A 11 21.62 2.77 -28.31
C SER A 11 21.67 1.78 -29.48
N GLU A 12 21.45 2.24 -30.70
CA GLU A 12 21.62 1.41 -31.92
C GLU A 12 23.10 1.20 -32.30
N THR A 13 23.97 2.14 -31.90
CA THR A 13 25.40 2.13 -32.26
C THR A 13 26.30 1.72 -31.11
N ASP A 14 25.92 2.01 -29.88
CA ASP A 14 26.70 1.72 -28.68
C ASP A 14 26.04 0.59 -27.85
N PRO A 15 26.83 -0.30 -27.24
CA PRO A 15 26.30 -1.45 -26.49
C PRO A 15 25.81 -1.04 -25.11
N PHE A 16 24.78 -0.20 -25.02
CA PHE A 16 24.12 0.11 -23.78
C PHE A 16 22.60 -0.07 -23.89
N TYR A 17 21.99 -0.36 -22.78
CA TYR A 17 20.53 -0.50 -22.65
C TYR A 17 20.04 0.53 -21.63
N PHE A 18 18.88 1.13 -21.90
CA PHE A 18 18.22 1.95 -20.91
C PHE A 18 16.80 1.44 -20.66
N LEU A 19 16.41 1.43 -19.40
CA LEU A 19 15.07 1.03 -18.96
C LEU A 19 14.29 2.30 -18.61
N LEU A 20 13.21 2.56 -19.33
CA LEU A 20 12.29 3.62 -19.00
C LEU A 20 11.18 3.06 -18.08
N VAL A 21 11.15 3.53 -16.85
CA VAL A 21 10.06 3.23 -15.90
C VAL A 21 9.16 4.45 -15.83
N THR A 22 7.92 4.29 -16.23
CA THR A 22 6.93 5.38 -16.19
C THR A 22 5.72 4.96 -15.37
N HIS A 23 5.13 5.90 -14.66
CA HIS A 23 3.81 5.70 -14.08
C HIS A 23 2.78 5.85 -15.19
N VAL A 24 2.14 4.75 -15.56
CA VAL A 24 1.05 4.77 -16.55
C VAL A 24 -0.21 5.27 -15.86
N THR A 25 -0.40 6.56 -15.83
CA THR A 25 -1.74 7.13 -15.62
C THR A 25 -2.52 6.93 -16.92
N GLN A 26 -3.42 5.96 -16.91
CA GLN A 26 -4.37 5.77 -18.00
C GLN A 26 -5.10 7.10 -18.21
N GLY A 27 -4.84 7.77 -19.32
CA GLY A 27 -5.49 9.02 -19.71
C GLY A 27 -4.59 10.24 -19.92
N LEU A 28 -3.33 10.24 -19.47
CA LEU A 28 -2.40 11.34 -19.73
C LEU A 28 -1.85 11.35 -21.17
N PHE A 29 -1.85 10.22 -21.82
CA PHE A 29 -1.46 10.11 -23.22
C PHE A 29 -2.71 9.84 -24.05
N HIS A 30 -3.19 10.87 -24.71
CA HIS A 30 -4.19 10.66 -25.74
C HIS A 30 -3.60 9.74 -26.82
N GLU A 31 -4.28 8.65 -27.14
CA GLU A 31 -3.94 7.72 -28.23
C GLU A 31 -3.71 8.42 -29.60
N ARG A 32 -3.96 9.73 -29.67
CA ARG A 32 -3.80 10.59 -30.84
C ARG A 32 -2.50 11.37 -30.90
N ASP A 33 -1.65 11.29 -29.86
CA ASP A 33 -0.35 11.95 -29.91
C ASP A 33 0.61 11.15 -30.77
N GLN A 34 0.80 11.61 -32.00
CA GLN A 34 1.67 10.98 -32.98
C GLN A 34 3.14 10.88 -32.52
N ASP A 35 3.59 11.81 -31.69
CA ASP A 35 4.96 11.79 -31.15
C ASP A 35 5.11 10.71 -30.09
N PHE A 36 4.08 10.47 -29.29
CA PHE A 36 4.05 9.34 -28.35
C PHE A 36 4.02 7.99 -29.06
N ILE A 37 3.23 7.85 -30.12
CA ILE A 37 3.16 6.62 -30.93
C ILE A 37 4.52 6.33 -31.56
N LYS A 38 5.21 7.34 -32.10
CA LYS A 38 6.56 7.20 -32.68
C LYS A 38 7.58 6.83 -31.61
N LEU A 39 7.52 7.45 -30.43
CA LEU A 39 8.42 7.13 -29.33
C LEU A 39 8.21 5.69 -28.86
N ASN A 40 6.96 5.30 -28.64
CA ASN A 40 6.60 3.95 -28.19
C ASN A 40 7.04 2.86 -29.17
N GLY A 41 6.99 3.14 -30.48
CA GLY A 41 7.43 2.23 -31.52
C GLY A 41 8.96 1.97 -31.56
N ARG A 42 9.75 2.78 -30.85
CA ARG A 42 11.22 2.62 -30.73
C ARG A 42 11.64 1.73 -29.56
N PHE A 43 10.74 1.43 -28.64
CA PHE A 43 11.00 0.50 -27.55
C PHE A 43 10.80 -0.96 -28.00
N VAL A 44 11.64 -1.82 -27.47
CA VAL A 44 11.50 -3.27 -27.74
C VAL A 44 10.21 -3.79 -27.12
N SER A 45 9.38 -4.42 -27.92
CA SER A 45 8.19 -5.13 -27.45
C SER A 45 8.57 -6.55 -26.99
N PRO A 46 7.96 -7.09 -25.94
CA PRO A 46 6.78 -6.55 -25.26
C PRO A 46 7.15 -5.54 -24.15
N HIS A 47 6.28 -4.54 -24.00
CA HIS A 47 6.33 -3.70 -22.82
C HIS A 47 5.92 -4.53 -21.61
N SER A 48 6.72 -4.53 -20.56
CA SER A 48 6.38 -5.21 -19.32
C SER A 48 5.55 -4.29 -18.45
N LEU A 49 4.28 -4.63 -18.27
CA LEU A 49 3.47 -4.00 -17.22
C LEU A 49 3.84 -4.63 -15.89
N ILE A 50 4.46 -3.84 -15.01
CA ILE A 50 4.73 -4.26 -13.64
C ILE A 50 3.43 -4.06 -12.86
N SER A 51 2.70 -5.16 -12.64
CA SER A 51 1.59 -5.18 -11.71
C SER A 51 2.07 -5.71 -10.36
N LEU A 52 1.85 -4.93 -9.30
CA LEU A 52 2.14 -5.41 -7.95
C LEU A 52 1.14 -6.50 -7.57
N PRO A 53 1.58 -7.58 -6.89
CA PRO A 53 0.69 -8.60 -6.36
C PRO A 53 -0.40 -7.99 -5.47
N GLU A 54 -1.58 -8.57 -5.45
CA GLU A 54 -2.71 -8.06 -4.65
C GLU A 54 -2.42 -7.98 -3.15
N ASN A 55 -1.58 -8.88 -2.65
CA ASN A 55 -1.18 -8.93 -1.25
C ASN A 55 -0.07 -7.95 -0.87
N ILE A 56 0.59 -7.30 -1.83
CA ILE A 56 1.70 -6.38 -1.55
C ILE A 56 1.27 -5.24 -0.61
N ALA A 57 0.03 -4.76 -0.73
CA ALA A 57 -0.48 -3.70 0.14
C ALA A 57 -0.46 -4.12 1.62
N PHE A 58 -0.82 -5.36 1.92
CA PHE A 58 -0.80 -5.88 3.30
C PHE A 58 0.62 -6.06 3.82
N GLN A 59 1.53 -6.57 2.99
CA GLN A 59 2.95 -6.68 3.33
C GLN A 59 3.56 -5.30 3.62
N LEU A 60 3.23 -4.31 2.80
CA LEU A 60 3.70 -2.94 3.00
C LEU A 60 3.09 -2.29 4.24
N MET A 61 1.81 -2.54 4.54
CA MET A 61 1.19 -2.10 5.80
C MET A 61 1.94 -2.67 7.00
N GLY A 62 2.15 -3.99 7.06
CA GLY A 62 2.87 -4.63 8.16
C GLY A 62 4.32 -4.17 8.28
N ALA A 63 5.01 -3.95 7.16
CA ALA A 63 6.39 -3.45 7.14
C ALA A 63 6.50 -1.96 7.54
N ALA A 64 5.43 -1.18 7.34
CA ALA A 64 5.41 0.23 7.74
C ALA A 64 5.20 0.44 9.24
N MET A 65 4.70 -0.57 9.95
CA MET A 65 4.50 -0.55 11.40
C MET A 65 5.79 -0.92 12.12
N GLU A 66 6.36 0.03 12.83
CA GLU A 66 7.55 -0.20 13.67
C GLU A 66 7.12 -0.79 15.00
N LYS A 67 7.74 -1.91 15.39
CA LYS A 67 7.47 -2.54 16.69
C LYS A 67 8.38 -1.94 17.76
N ASN A 68 7.84 -1.69 18.95
CA ASN A 68 8.62 -1.29 20.10
C ASN A 68 9.68 -2.37 20.40
N GLN A 69 10.87 -1.92 20.81
CA GLN A 69 11.99 -2.82 21.14
C GLN A 69 12.11 -3.10 22.65
N ASP A 70 11.29 -2.46 23.47
CA ASP A 70 11.25 -2.74 24.91
C ASP A 70 10.67 -4.12 25.17
N LYS A 71 11.39 -4.93 25.95
CA LYS A 71 11.03 -6.32 26.19
C LYS A 71 9.70 -6.47 26.92
N ALA A 72 9.42 -5.61 27.89
CA ALA A 72 8.17 -5.68 28.64
C ALA A 72 6.98 -5.33 27.75
N VAL A 73 7.12 -4.31 26.89
CA VAL A 73 6.10 -3.94 25.90
C VAL A 73 5.86 -5.04 24.88
N LEU A 74 6.92 -5.76 24.48
CA LEU A 74 6.77 -6.89 23.55
C LEU A 74 6.04 -8.07 24.21
N GLU A 75 6.32 -8.38 25.47
CA GLU A 75 5.62 -9.44 26.21
C GLU A 75 4.11 -9.11 26.35
N ASP A 76 3.78 -7.89 26.70
CA ASP A 76 2.38 -7.43 26.79
C ASP A 76 1.70 -7.45 25.40
N TRP A 77 2.43 -7.04 24.36
CA TRP A 77 1.93 -7.12 22.99
C TRP A 77 1.66 -8.55 22.54
N GLU A 78 2.53 -9.51 22.86
CA GLU A 78 2.31 -10.92 22.50
C GLU A 78 1.04 -11.51 23.16
N LEU A 79 0.73 -11.11 24.39
CA LEU A 79 -0.51 -11.49 25.08
C LEU A 79 -1.73 -10.88 24.37
N ALA A 80 -1.69 -9.57 24.10
CA ALA A 80 -2.74 -8.86 23.38
C ALA A 80 -2.95 -9.43 21.98
N LEU A 81 -1.87 -9.76 21.27
CA LEU A 81 -1.92 -10.32 19.92
C LEU A 81 -2.68 -11.64 19.89
N GLY A 82 -2.57 -12.47 20.92
CA GLY A 82 -3.35 -13.70 21.05
C GLY A 82 -4.86 -13.45 21.06
N ASP A 83 -5.31 -12.47 21.86
CA ASP A 83 -6.73 -12.09 21.94
C ASP A 83 -7.22 -11.43 20.64
N LEU A 84 -6.47 -10.47 20.09
CA LEU A 84 -6.80 -9.82 18.82
C LEU A 84 -6.88 -10.82 17.65
N THR A 85 -5.99 -11.82 17.66
CA THR A 85 -6.00 -12.90 16.67
C THR A 85 -7.25 -13.76 16.82
N ALA A 86 -7.68 -14.07 18.04
CA ALA A 86 -8.92 -14.82 18.30
C ALA A 86 -10.16 -14.03 17.85
N ARG A 87 -10.25 -12.74 18.24
CA ARG A 87 -11.38 -11.85 17.87
C ARG A 87 -11.52 -11.65 16.36
N THR A 88 -10.41 -11.68 15.61
CA THR A 88 -10.40 -11.45 14.15
C THR A 88 -10.47 -12.72 13.31
N GLN A 89 -10.64 -13.91 13.91
CA GLN A 89 -10.55 -15.18 13.21
C GLN A 89 -11.49 -15.27 11.99
N GLU A 90 -12.76 -14.92 12.15
CA GLU A 90 -13.75 -15.02 11.07
C GLU A 90 -13.54 -13.96 9.98
N SER A 91 -13.25 -12.73 10.38
CA SER A 91 -12.94 -11.66 9.42
C SER A 91 -11.67 -11.95 8.61
N ARG A 92 -10.64 -12.54 9.24
CA ARG A 92 -9.42 -12.97 8.55
C ARG A 92 -9.69 -14.08 7.53
N LYS A 93 -10.52 -15.06 7.87
CA LYS A 93 -10.93 -16.12 6.91
C LYS A 93 -11.61 -15.53 5.69
N LEU A 94 -12.52 -14.58 5.89
CA LEU A 94 -13.24 -13.97 4.79
C LEU A 94 -12.31 -13.11 3.90
N VAL A 95 -11.51 -12.24 4.50
CA VAL A 95 -10.56 -11.39 3.74
C VAL A 95 -9.56 -12.24 2.98
N LYS A 96 -9.05 -13.31 3.59
CA LYS A 96 -8.15 -14.26 2.94
C LYS A 96 -8.75 -14.93 1.71
N SER A 97 -10.07 -15.19 1.71
CA SER A 97 -10.75 -15.79 0.57
C SER A 97 -10.87 -14.87 -0.63
N VAL A 98 -10.89 -13.54 -0.43
CA VAL A 98 -11.07 -12.54 -1.49
C VAL A 98 -9.76 -11.86 -1.90
N ALA A 99 -8.78 -11.71 -1.01
CA ALA A 99 -7.56 -10.96 -1.24
C ALA A 99 -6.30 -11.83 -1.49
N ARG A 100 -6.43 -13.16 -1.47
CA ARG A 100 -5.33 -14.14 -1.69
C ARG A 100 -4.10 -13.88 -0.80
N ILE A 101 -4.32 -13.53 0.46
CA ILE A 101 -3.29 -13.25 1.46
C ILE A 101 -3.14 -14.40 2.45
N THR A 102 -1.98 -14.47 3.09
CA THR A 102 -1.71 -15.47 4.13
C THR A 102 -2.25 -15.03 5.48
N ASP A 103 -2.42 -15.99 6.37
CA ASP A 103 -2.84 -15.71 7.74
C ASP A 103 -1.80 -14.88 8.51
N LYS A 104 -0.53 -15.12 8.23
CA LYS A 104 0.58 -14.35 8.80
C LYS A 104 0.51 -12.87 8.40
N GLU A 105 0.32 -12.56 7.12
CA GLU A 105 0.20 -11.18 6.64
C GLU A 105 -0.98 -10.46 7.30
N MET A 106 -2.06 -11.19 7.60
CA MET A 106 -3.20 -10.63 8.33
C MET A 106 -2.92 -10.38 9.82
N VAL A 107 -2.09 -11.20 10.45
CA VAL A 107 -1.66 -11.00 11.83
C VAL A 107 -0.64 -9.86 11.92
N ASP A 108 0.24 -9.74 10.94
CA ASP A 108 1.28 -8.70 10.91
C ASP A 108 0.71 -7.26 10.81
N ILE A 109 -0.54 -7.10 10.37
CA ILE A 109 -1.22 -5.79 10.28
C ILE A 109 -2.07 -5.43 11.51
N LEU A 110 -2.20 -6.33 12.49
CA LEU A 110 -2.89 -6.00 13.73
C LEU A 110 -2.17 -4.83 14.45
N PRO A 111 -2.91 -3.89 15.05
CA PRO A 111 -4.33 -3.92 15.40
C PRO A 111 -5.30 -3.38 14.34
N ILE A 112 -4.91 -3.21 13.09
CA ILE A 112 -5.89 -2.88 12.04
C ILE A 112 -6.82 -4.07 11.81
N HIS A 113 -8.14 -3.83 11.94
CA HIS A 113 -9.13 -4.87 11.68
C HIS A 113 -9.05 -5.34 10.21
N PRO A 114 -9.16 -6.65 9.90
CA PRO A 114 -9.04 -7.19 8.55
C PRO A 114 -9.91 -6.49 7.50
N TYR A 115 -11.13 -6.14 7.84
CA TYR A 115 -12.01 -5.39 6.92
C TYR A 115 -11.54 -3.95 6.69
N ALA A 116 -11.01 -3.29 7.72
CA ALA A 116 -10.43 -1.97 7.58
C ALA A 116 -9.21 -1.99 6.66
N ALA A 117 -8.33 -2.97 6.82
CA ALA A 117 -7.16 -3.16 5.95
C ALA A 117 -7.55 -3.43 4.48
N LEU A 118 -8.58 -4.27 4.26
CA LEU A 118 -9.09 -4.52 2.91
C LEU A 118 -9.68 -3.26 2.28
N LEU A 119 -10.48 -2.51 3.04
CA LEU A 119 -11.04 -1.25 2.56
C LEU A 119 -9.95 -0.21 2.30
N LEU A 120 -8.98 -0.06 3.20
CA LEU A 120 -7.84 0.84 3.06
C LEU A 120 -7.04 0.57 1.77
N LYS A 121 -6.81 -0.71 1.45
CA LYS A 121 -6.22 -1.12 0.17
C LYS A 121 -7.03 -0.61 -1.02
N HIS A 122 -8.36 -0.78 -0.99
CA HIS A 122 -9.23 -0.38 -2.09
C HIS A 122 -9.35 1.14 -2.22
N ILE A 123 -9.51 1.84 -1.12
CA ILE A 123 -9.54 3.31 -1.09
C ILE A 123 -8.24 3.87 -1.67
N SER A 124 -7.09 3.40 -1.19
CA SER A 124 -5.77 3.85 -1.65
C SER A 124 -5.52 3.61 -3.14
N SER A 125 -6.12 2.57 -3.71
CA SER A 125 -6.02 2.31 -5.15
C SER A 125 -6.96 3.16 -5.99
N ALA A 126 -8.01 3.72 -5.40
CA ALA A 126 -9.01 4.55 -6.08
C ALA A 126 -8.64 6.04 -6.11
N PHE A 127 -7.81 6.49 -5.16
CA PHE A 127 -7.34 7.87 -5.11
C PHE A 127 -6.10 8.09 -5.97
N ASP A 128 -6.07 9.19 -6.70
CA ASP A 128 -4.92 9.58 -7.53
C ASP A 128 -3.74 10.01 -6.64
N SER A 129 -2.53 9.96 -7.18
CA SER A 129 -1.24 10.07 -6.50
C SER A 129 -1.03 11.30 -5.60
N ASN A 130 -1.88 12.31 -5.70
CA ASN A 130 -1.82 13.54 -4.91
C ASN A 130 -2.75 13.54 -3.68
N GLN A 131 -3.48 12.46 -3.44
CA GLN A 131 -4.41 12.36 -2.32
C GLN A 131 -3.86 11.44 -1.23
N ARG A 132 -4.52 11.43 -0.08
CA ARG A 132 -4.14 10.66 1.10
C ARG A 132 -3.99 9.19 0.76
N SER A 133 -2.78 8.68 0.94
CA SER A 133 -2.44 7.29 0.62
C SER A 133 -2.55 6.40 1.86
N MET A 134 -2.48 5.08 1.65
CA MET A 134 -2.35 4.11 2.72
C MET A 134 -1.13 4.40 3.62
N PHE A 135 0.00 4.79 3.02
CA PHE A 135 1.19 5.14 3.80
C PHE A 135 1.01 6.40 4.60
N ASP A 136 0.33 7.39 4.05
CA ASP A 136 0.00 8.63 4.78
C ASP A 136 -0.91 8.31 5.98
N PHE A 137 -1.90 7.43 5.80
CA PHE A 137 -2.74 6.95 6.89
C PHE A 137 -1.92 6.28 8.02
N ILE A 138 -0.95 5.42 7.67
CA ILE A 138 -0.17 4.67 8.66
C ILE A 138 0.88 5.54 9.34
N LYS A 139 1.54 6.42 8.59
CA LYS A 139 2.71 7.18 9.05
C LYS A 139 2.41 8.63 9.47
N ASN A 140 1.18 9.08 9.33
CA ASN A 140 0.83 10.45 9.65
C ASN A 140 0.78 10.63 11.17
N ASP A 141 1.59 11.57 11.66
CA ASP A 141 1.73 11.94 13.07
C ASP A 141 1.32 13.42 13.25
N ARG A 142 0.10 13.77 12.88
CA ARG A 142 -0.45 15.13 13.08
C ARG A 142 -1.40 15.23 14.27
N GLY A 143 -1.31 14.30 15.19
CA GLY A 143 -2.13 14.26 16.39
C GLY A 143 -3.63 14.30 16.09
N ASP A 144 -4.37 15.10 16.85
CA ASP A 144 -5.84 15.19 16.72
C ASP A 144 -6.34 15.84 15.42
N GLU A 145 -5.46 16.50 14.65
CA GLU A 145 -5.87 17.13 13.40
C GLU A 145 -6.20 16.12 12.31
N ILE A 146 -5.52 14.97 12.34
CA ILE A 146 -5.73 13.90 11.36
C ILE A 146 -5.71 12.56 12.08
N LYS A 147 -6.87 11.96 12.24
CA LYS A 147 -7.06 10.68 12.93
C LYS A 147 -6.67 9.49 12.05
N GLY A 148 -5.36 9.29 11.85
CA GLY A 148 -4.79 8.12 11.18
C GLY A 148 -4.45 7.00 12.15
N PHE A 149 -3.61 6.07 11.68
CA PHE A 149 -3.19 4.93 12.49
C PHE A 149 -2.37 5.35 13.72
N GLN A 150 -1.51 6.37 13.58
CA GLN A 150 -0.73 6.87 14.71
C GLN A 150 -1.65 7.43 15.81
N TRP A 151 -2.63 8.26 15.43
CA TRP A 151 -3.64 8.75 16.38
C TRP A 151 -4.38 7.60 17.07
N PHE A 152 -4.71 6.53 16.33
CA PHE A 152 -5.38 5.36 16.91
C PHE A 152 -4.53 4.70 18.02
N ILE A 153 -3.26 4.40 17.77
CA ILE A 153 -2.40 3.74 18.77
C ILE A 153 -2.05 4.61 19.97
N ASP A 154 -2.13 5.94 19.82
CA ASP A 154 -1.94 6.88 20.91
C ASP A 154 -3.17 7.01 21.83
N ASN A 155 -4.36 6.67 21.32
CA ASN A 155 -5.63 6.84 22.05
C ASN A 155 -6.30 5.53 22.46
N PHE A 156 -5.94 4.39 21.86
CA PHE A 156 -6.53 3.09 22.13
C PHE A 156 -5.46 2.04 22.45
N GLY A 157 -5.64 1.35 23.56
CA GLY A 157 -4.81 0.24 23.99
C GLY A 157 -5.48 -1.12 23.79
N PRO A 158 -4.73 -2.21 23.97
CA PRO A 158 -5.27 -3.58 23.84
C PRO A 158 -6.32 -3.93 24.90
N GLU A 159 -6.36 -3.21 26.01
CA GLU A 159 -7.29 -3.40 27.14
C GLU A 159 -8.61 -2.63 26.95
N ASP A 160 -8.71 -1.78 25.95
CA ASP A 160 -9.91 -1.00 25.68
C ASP A 160 -11.03 -1.87 25.08
N ASP A 161 -12.27 -1.41 25.21
CA ASP A 161 -13.44 -2.08 24.62
C ASP A 161 -13.30 -2.26 23.11
N ASN A 162 -12.58 -1.35 22.45
CA ASN A 162 -12.39 -1.33 21.01
C ASN A 162 -10.89 -1.32 20.61
N PRO A 163 -10.18 -2.43 20.84
CA PRO A 163 -8.74 -2.52 20.64
C PRO A 163 -8.32 -2.67 19.17
N LEU A 164 -9.27 -2.62 18.24
CA LEU A 164 -9.04 -2.79 16.80
C LEU A 164 -9.45 -1.54 16.05
N LEU A 165 -8.56 -1.04 15.19
CA LEU A 165 -8.90 0.01 14.24
C LEU A 165 -9.94 -0.52 13.24
N SER A 166 -11.18 -0.06 13.36
CA SER A 166 -12.32 -0.53 12.58
C SER A 166 -12.58 0.33 11.33
N VAL A 167 -13.51 -0.13 10.50
CA VAL A 167 -13.81 0.50 9.19
C VAL A 167 -14.30 1.95 9.34
N ASP A 168 -15.10 2.24 10.35
CA ASP A 168 -15.65 3.57 10.63
C ASP A 168 -14.57 4.61 10.95
N MET A 169 -13.46 4.18 11.57
CA MET A 169 -12.32 5.06 11.86
C MET A 169 -11.59 5.55 10.60
N LEU A 170 -11.68 4.82 9.50
CA LEU A 170 -11.09 5.26 8.23
C LEU A 170 -11.79 6.50 7.67
N TRP A 171 -13.08 6.67 7.98
CA TRP A 171 -13.88 7.77 7.44
C TRP A 171 -13.39 9.16 7.88
N GLU A 172 -12.82 9.27 9.06
CA GLU A 172 -12.30 10.54 9.57
C GLU A 172 -10.97 10.95 8.93
N PHE A 173 -10.27 9.99 8.32
CA PHE A 173 -9.02 10.26 7.63
C PHE A 173 -9.24 10.59 6.13
N PHE A 174 -10.12 9.87 5.46
CA PHE A 174 -10.39 9.99 4.02
C PHE A 174 -11.63 10.84 3.74
#